data_46534965539dda9a2598755db726d54d
#
_entry.id   46534965539dda9a2598755db726d54d
#
_cell.length_a   1.000
_cell.length_b   1.000
_cell.length_c   1.000
_cell.angle_alpha   90.00
_cell.angle_beta   90.00
_cell.angle_gamma   90.00
#
_symmetry.space_group_name_H-M   'P 1'
#
loop_
_entity.id
_entity.type
_entity.pdbx_description
1 polymer ?
#
loop_
_entity_poly.entity_id
_entity_poly.type
_entity_poly.pdbx_seq_one_letter_code
_entity_poly.pdbx_strand_id
1 'polypeptide(L)'
;SASPERFLSFDGRSGDGDIVSSSPIKGTASTAEGFLPKDRAENVMIVDLVRNDLGRVCEFGSVAVPELLAVEAHPGLFHLVSTVTGRLQPGRGWSDAIDATFPPGSVTGAPKIAACGVIDDLETEPRGVYCGAIGWVDADRRVGDLNVAIRTFWIEEDELNFGTGGGITWDSTPEGEWAETELKARNLLRLASGPALA
;
A
#
# COMPACT_ATOMS: atom_id res chain seq x y z
N SER A 1 9.10 8.27 7.05
CA SER A 1 8.45 7.57 5.93
C SER A 1 8.45 8.43 4.67
N ALA A 2 8.71 7.81 3.54
CA ALA A 2 8.55 8.39 2.20
C ALA A 2 7.62 7.50 1.35
N SER A 3 6.61 6.92 2.01
CA SER A 3 5.66 6.03 1.35
C SER A 3 4.83 6.80 0.32
N PRO A 4 4.75 6.32 -0.92
CA PRO A 4 3.89 6.91 -1.94
C PRO A 4 2.46 6.36 -1.87
N GLU A 5 2.23 5.24 -1.16
CA GLU A 5 0.99 4.46 -1.25
C GLU A 5 0.05 4.74 -0.09
N ARG A 6 -1.14 5.26 -0.40
CA ARG A 6 -2.21 5.42 0.58
C ARG A 6 -2.86 4.08 0.87
N PHE A 7 -2.74 3.64 2.12
CA PHE A 7 -3.42 2.44 2.61
C PHE A 7 -4.90 2.70 2.83
N LEU A 8 -5.23 3.70 3.65
CA LEU A 8 -6.61 3.98 4.02
C LEU A 8 -6.75 5.46 4.38
N SER A 9 -7.70 6.14 3.78
CA SER A 9 -8.15 7.45 4.25
C SER A 9 -9.61 7.39 4.68
N PHE A 10 -9.97 8.31 5.55
CA PHE A 10 -11.30 8.42 6.13
C PHE A 10 -11.76 9.87 6.12
N ASP A 11 -12.96 10.10 5.64
CA ASP A 11 -13.62 11.41 5.74
C ASP A 11 -15.04 11.26 6.25
N GLY A 12 -15.24 11.63 7.53
CA GLY A 12 -16.53 11.64 8.21
C GLY A 12 -17.21 13.01 8.23
N ARG A 13 -16.69 13.98 7.45
CA ARG A 13 -17.26 15.32 7.38
C ARG A 13 -18.37 15.44 6.35
N SER A 14 -18.48 14.49 5.42
CA SER A 14 -19.55 14.51 4.42
C SER A 14 -20.89 14.22 5.09
N GLY A 15 -21.93 14.99 4.76
CA GLY A 15 -23.28 14.77 5.28
C GLY A 15 -23.92 13.44 4.85
N ASP A 16 -23.28 12.73 3.93
CA ASP A 16 -23.76 11.46 3.35
C ASP A 16 -23.18 10.20 4.04
N GLY A 17 -22.57 10.36 5.22
CA GLY A 17 -21.94 9.27 5.97
C GLY A 17 -20.41 9.23 5.82
N ASP A 18 -19.79 8.32 6.56
CA ASP A 18 -18.33 8.19 6.61
C ASP A 18 -17.80 7.51 5.37
N ILE A 19 -16.93 8.20 4.64
CA ILE A 19 -16.29 7.66 3.43
C ILE A 19 -14.90 7.15 3.79
N VAL A 20 -14.60 5.93 3.37
CA VAL A 20 -13.26 5.36 3.38
C VAL A 20 -12.75 5.22 1.95
N SER A 21 -11.45 5.41 1.76
CA SER A 21 -10.81 5.15 0.48
C SER A 21 -9.43 4.53 0.65
N SER A 22 -9.00 3.78 -0.37
CA SER A 22 -7.66 3.20 -0.49
C SER A 22 -7.16 3.45 -1.90
N SER A 23 -5.86 3.77 -2.03
CA SER A 23 -5.29 4.09 -3.34
C SER A 23 -4.03 3.24 -3.60
N PRO A 24 -4.22 1.96 -3.97
CA PRO A 24 -3.10 1.09 -4.28
C PRO A 24 -2.33 1.56 -5.52
N ILE A 25 -1.01 1.41 -5.44
CA ILE A 25 -0.08 1.71 -6.52
C ILE A 25 0.56 0.41 -6.99
N LYS A 26 0.52 0.15 -8.30
CA LYS A 26 1.29 -0.91 -8.96
C LYS A 26 1.80 -0.39 -10.30
N GLY A 27 3.07 -0.63 -10.56
CA GLY A 27 3.77 -0.10 -11.74
C GLY A 27 4.39 1.27 -11.48
N THR A 28 5.64 1.37 -11.90
CA THR A 28 6.42 2.61 -11.92
C THR A 28 7.14 2.68 -13.26
N ALA A 29 7.00 3.77 -13.96
CA ALA A 29 7.61 3.95 -15.28
C ALA A 29 8.30 5.31 -15.39
N SER A 30 9.26 5.44 -16.30
CA SER A 30 9.92 6.70 -16.61
C SER A 30 9.11 7.60 -17.57
N THR A 31 8.10 7.00 -18.23
CA THR A 31 7.17 7.72 -19.13
C THR A 31 5.75 7.26 -18.88
N ALA A 32 4.77 8.05 -19.27
CA ALA A 32 3.35 7.76 -19.10
C ALA A 32 2.88 6.48 -19.84
N GLU A 33 3.58 6.11 -20.92
CA GLU A 33 3.29 4.94 -21.75
C GLU A 33 4.11 3.70 -21.35
N GLY A 34 5.06 3.85 -20.41
CA GLY A 34 6.07 2.84 -20.08
C GLY A 34 5.58 1.67 -19.21
N PHE A 35 4.29 1.62 -18.89
CA PHE A 35 3.71 0.56 -18.05
C PHE A 35 3.54 -0.74 -18.82
N LEU A 36 3.98 -1.83 -18.18
CA LEU A 36 3.87 -3.18 -18.73
C LEU A 36 2.46 -3.76 -18.53
N PRO A 37 2.05 -4.74 -19.34
CA PRO A 37 0.79 -5.46 -19.13
C PRO A 37 0.69 -6.08 -17.71
N LYS A 38 1.79 -6.57 -17.15
CA LYS A 38 1.84 -7.10 -15.78
C LYS A 38 1.48 -6.05 -14.73
N ASP A 39 1.95 -4.80 -14.88
CA ASP A 39 1.66 -3.73 -13.91
C ASP A 39 0.16 -3.45 -13.82
N ARG A 40 -0.52 -3.48 -14.96
CA ARG A 40 -1.98 -3.31 -15.05
C ARG A 40 -2.72 -4.50 -14.42
N ALA A 41 -2.28 -5.71 -14.71
CA ALA A 41 -2.89 -6.92 -14.16
C ALA A 41 -2.73 -6.98 -12.63
N GLU A 42 -1.55 -6.66 -12.10
CA GLU A 42 -1.30 -6.58 -10.67
C GLU A 42 -2.16 -5.49 -10.00
N ASN A 43 -2.25 -4.30 -10.61
CA ASN A 43 -3.07 -3.22 -10.06
C ASN A 43 -4.54 -3.65 -9.97
N VAL A 44 -5.12 -4.22 -11.03
CA VAL A 44 -6.50 -4.71 -11.05
C VAL A 44 -6.72 -5.79 -9.99
N MET A 45 -5.78 -6.71 -9.82
CA MET A 45 -5.85 -7.75 -8.77
C MET A 45 -5.92 -7.13 -7.36
N ILE A 46 -5.09 -6.12 -7.09
CA ILE A 46 -5.10 -5.45 -5.78
C ILE A 46 -6.36 -4.60 -5.61
N VAL A 47 -6.86 -3.94 -6.64
CA VAL A 47 -8.16 -3.23 -6.62
C VAL A 47 -9.27 -4.18 -6.21
N ASP A 48 -9.31 -5.38 -6.78
CA ASP A 48 -10.33 -6.39 -6.45
C ASP A 48 -10.22 -6.85 -4.98
N LEU A 49 -9.00 -7.02 -4.49
CA LEU A 49 -8.76 -7.36 -3.09
C LEU A 49 -9.23 -6.24 -2.15
N VAL A 50 -8.90 -4.98 -2.46
CA VAL A 50 -9.33 -3.80 -1.67
C VAL A 50 -10.86 -3.66 -1.71
N ARG A 51 -11.49 -3.88 -2.86
CA ARG A 51 -12.97 -3.89 -2.98
C ARG A 51 -13.60 -4.95 -2.08
N ASN A 52 -13.02 -6.15 -2.04
CA ASN A 52 -13.47 -7.22 -1.14
C ASN A 52 -13.33 -6.80 0.33
N ASP A 53 -12.18 -6.25 0.72
CA ASP A 53 -11.91 -5.83 2.09
C ASP A 53 -12.88 -4.71 2.54
N LEU A 54 -13.04 -3.66 1.75
CA LEU A 54 -13.98 -2.57 2.04
C LEU A 54 -15.43 -3.04 2.02
N GLY A 55 -15.77 -4.01 1.15
CA GLY A 55 -17.12 -4.58 1.08
C GLY A 55 -17.58 -5.25 2.37
N ARG A 56 -16.66 -5.61 3.26
CA ARG A 56 -16.98 -6.23 4.56
C ARG A 56 -17.52 -5.22 5.59
N VAL A 57 -17.21 -3.93 5.43
CA VAL A 57 -17.55 -2.87 6.40
C VAL A 57 -18.33 -1.73 5.80
N CYS A 58 -18.41 -1.63 4.48
CA CYS A 58 -19.16 -0.62 3.76
C CYS A 58 -20.60 -1.04 3.48
N GLU A 59 -21.47 -0.06 3.27
CA GLU A 59 -22.85 -0.28 2.83
C GLU A 59 -22.88 -1.05 1.49
N PHE A 60 -23.82 -1.96 1.36
CA PHE A 60 -24.00 -2.72 0.13
C PHE A 60 -24.22 -1.79 -1.07
N GLY A 61 -23.43 -1.98 -2.12
CA GLY A 61 -23.50 -1.18 -3.35
C GLY A 61 -22.78 0.17 -3.28
N SER A 62 -22.18 0.54 -2.12
CA SER A 62 -21.44 1.80 -1.99
C SER A 62 -19.97 1.70 -2.43
N VAL A 63 -19.42 0.49 -2.50
CA VAL A 63 -18.02 0.31 -2.92
C VAL A 63 -17.90 0.57 -4.41
N ALA A 64 -17.09 1.55 -4.75
CA ALA A 64 -16.85 2.01 -6.11
C ALA A 64 -15.35 2.15 -6.42
N VAL A 65 -15.02 2.19 -7.70
CA VAL A 65 -13.66 2.46 -8.20
C VAL A 65 -13.74 3.71 -9.06
N PRO A 66 -13.71 4.92 -8.46
CA PRO A 66 -13.83 6.16 -9.21
C PRO A 66 -12.65 6.39 -10.17
N GLU A 67 -11.48 5.83 -9.83
CA GLU A 67 -10.30 5.89 -10.68
C GLU A 67 -9.68 4.50 -10.78
N LEU A 68 -9.54 3.99 -12.00
CA LEU A 68 -8.91 2.73 -12.30
C LEU A 68 -7.73 2.96 -13.25
N LEU A 69 -6.52 2.52 -12.85
CA LEU A 69 -5.31 2.61 -13.66
C LEU A 69 -4.98 4.04 -14.11
N ALA A 70 -5.22 5.02 -13.24
CA ALA A 70 -4.84 6.41 -13.49
C ALA A 70 -3.30 6.54 -13.50
N VAL A 71 -2.79 7.32 -14.45
CA VAL A 71 -1.37 7.61 -14.56
C VAL A 71 -1.08 8.90 -13.81
N GLU A 72 -0.36 8.81 -12.70
CA GLU A 72 0.05 9.97 -11.90
C GLU A 72 1.50 10.33 -12.18
N ALA A 73 1.74 11.62 -12.51
CA ALA A 73 3.08 12.15 -12.76
C ALA A 73 3.72 12.63 -11.45
N HIS A 74 4.95 12.16 -11.20
CA HIS A 74 5.80 12.60 -10.10
C HIS A 74 7.15 13.07 -10.64
N PRO A 75 7.94 13.84 -9.88
CA PRO A 75 9.27 14.25 -10.33
C PRO A 75 10.14 13.05 -10.75
N GLY A 76 10.36 12.92 -12.06
CA GLY A 76 11.23 11.89 -12.66
C GLY A 76 10.61 10.51 -12.85
N LEU A 77 9.32 10.30 -12.55
CA LEU A 77 8.64 9.02 -12.74
C LEU A 77 7.12 9.17 -12.83
N PHE A 78 6.47 8.09 -13.26
CA PHE A 78 5.02 7.94 -13.30
C PHE A 78 4.60 6.72 -12.48
N HIS A 79 3.47 6.82 -11.78
CA HIS A 79 2.83 5.72 -11.08
C HIS A 79 1.50 5.37 -11.70
N LEU A 80 1.15 4.08 -11.65
CA LEU A 80 -0.17 3.58 -12.01
C LEU A 80 -0.99 3.40 -10.73
N VAL A 81 -1.94 4.29 -10.51
CA VAL A 81 -2.73 4.39 -9.27
C VAL A 81 -4.19 4.06 -9.55
N SER A 82 -4.81 3.36 -8.64
CA SER A 82 -6.26 3.18 -8.65
C SER A 82 -6.83 3.62 -7.31
N THR A 83 -8.07 4.11 -7.30
CA THR A 83 -8.75 4.53 -6.07
C THR A 83 -10.02 3.72 -5.89
N VAL A 84 -10.15 3.11 -4.72
CA VAL A 84 -11.35 2.39 -4.30
C VAL A 84 -11.96 3.15 -3.12
N THR A 85 -13.26 3.43 -3.18
CA THR A 85 -14.00 4.13 -2.14
C THR A 85 -15.18 3.30 -1.65
N GLY A 86 -15.62 3.57 -0.42
CA GLY A 86 -16.86 2.99 0.10
C GLY A 86 -17.42 3.84 1.23
N ARG A 87 -18.72 3.74 1.46
CA ARG A 87 -19.39 4.36 2.60
C ARG A 87 -19.49 3.34 3.73
N LEU A 88 -18.98 3.67 4.91
CA LEU A 88 -19.09 2.78 6.07
C LEU A 88 -20.55 2.55 6.45
N GLN A 89 -20.85 1.33 6.88
CA GLN A 89 -22.15 1.00 7.47
C GLN A 89 -22.39 1.85 8.74
N PRO A 90 -23.64 2.20 9.06
CA PRO A 90 -23.98 2.90 10.30
C PRO A 90 -23.38 2.21 11.53
N GLY A 91 -22.71 2.97 12.39
CA GLY A 91 -22.06 2.48 13.60
C GLY A 91 -20.67 1.87 13.40
N ARG A 92 -20.18 1.78 12.18
CA ARG A 92 -18.79 1.40 11.87
C ARG A 92 -17.89 2.64 11.90
N GLY A 93 -16.62 2.43 12.21
CA GLY A 93 -15.61 3.50 12.28
C GLY A 93 -14.24 3.05 11.84
N TRP A 94 -13.22 3.79 12.26
CA TRP A 94 -11.82 3.53 11.93
C TRP A 94 -11.36 2.11 12.28
N SER A 95 -11.66 1.63 13.50
CA SER A 95 -11.26 0.30 13.94
C SER A 95 -11.83 -0.78 13.03
N ASP A 96 -13.10 -0.68 12.69
CA ASP A 96 -13.76 -1.65 11.80
C ASP A 96 -13.12 -1.63 10.41
N ALA A 97 -12.80 -0.43 9.89
CA ALA A 97 -12.16 -0.29 8.59
C ALA A 97 -10.75 -0.88 8.59
N ILE A 98 -9.96 -0.64 9.64
CA ILE A 98 -8.62 -1.21 9.81
C ILE A 98 -8.71 -2.74 9.93
N ASP A 99 -9.57 -3.26 10.79
CA ASP A 99 -9.74 -4.71 11.00
C ASP A 99 -10.15 -5.44 9.72
N ALA A 100 -10.93 -4.78 8.86
CA ALA A 100 -11.33 -5.36 7.60
C ALA A 100 -10.23 -5.32 6.53
N THR A 101 -9.37 -4.32 6.53
CA THR A 101 -8.42 -4.07 5.44
C THR A 101 -6.98 -4.44 5.76
N PHE A 102 -6.59 -4.44 7.04
CA PHE A 102 -5.23 -4.77 7.48
C PHE A 102 -4.97 -6.29 7.49
N PRO A 103 -3.77 -6.75 7.15
CA PRO A 103 -2.68 -5.97 6.53
C PRO A 103 -3.00 -5.56 5.10
N PRO A 104 -2.32 -4.49 4.57
CA PRO A 104 -2.58 -4.01 3.21
C PRO A 104 -2.38 -5.10 2.16
N GLY A 105 -3.35 -5.26 1.26
CA GLY A 105 -3.31 -6.30 0.23
C GLY A 105 -2.16 -6.15 -0.76
N SER A 106 -1.73 -4.92 -1.01
CA SER A 106 -0.63 -4.60 -1.94
C SER A 106 0.74 -5.11 -1.50
N VAL A 107 0.91 -5.39 -0.19
CA VAL A 107 2.16 -5.89 0.42
C VAL A 107 2.03 -7.30 0.99
N THR A 108 0.87 -7.93 0.85
CA THR A 108 0.64 -9.34 1.21
C THR A 108 0.37 -10.19 -0.02
N GLY A 109 -0.75 -10.01 -0.68
CA GLY A 109 -1.13 -10.77 -1.85
C GLY A 109 -2.58 -11.25 -1.80
N ALA A 110 -2.99 -11.96 -2.84
CA ALA A 110 -4.33 -12.53 -2.98
C ALA A 110 -4.25 -14.04 -3.27
N PRO A 111 -5.08 -14.87 -2.57
CA PRO A 111 -5.99 -14.56 -1.47
C PRO A 111 -5.23 -14.18 -0.19
N LYS A 112 -5.66 -13.13 0.50
CA LYS A 112 -4.91 -12.49 1.61
C LYS A 112 -4.50 -13.48 2.71
N ILE A 113 -5.42 -14.29 3.22
CA ILE A 113 -5.14 -15.23 4.32
C ILE A 113 -4.09 -16.27 3.89
N ALA A 114 -4.20 -16.80 2.69
CA ALA A 114 -3.23 -17.75 2.16
C ALA A 114 -1.85 -17.10 1.96
N ALA A 115 -1.82 -15.89 1.42
CA ALA A 115 -0.58 -15.13 1.25
C ALA A 115 0.10 -14.83 2.58
N CYS A 116 -0.65 -14.42 3.62
CA CYS A 116 -0.11 -14.21 4.96
C CYS A 116 0.48 -15.50 5.56
N GLY A 117 -0.16 -16.66 5.35
CA GLY A 117 0.38 -17.95 5.79
C GLY A 117 1.70 -18.28 5.10
N VAL A 118 1.80 -18.05 3.78
CA VAL A 118 3.05 -18.26 3.02
C VAL A 118 4.17 -17.31 3.48
N ILE A 119 3.83 -16.06 3.80
CA ILE A 119 4.78 -15.08 4.34
C ILE A 119 5.31 -15.57 5.69
N ASP A 120 4.43 -16.02 6.58
CA ASP A 120 4.79 -16.54 7.92
C ASP A 120 5.69 -17.80 7.84
N ASP A 121 5.44 -18.66 6.86
CA ASP A 121 6.21 -19.88 6.64
C ASP A 121 7.60 -19.62 6.03
N LEU A 122 7.76 -18.58 5.20
CA LEU A 122 8.97 -18.36 4.41
C LEU A 122 9.87 -17.25 4.93
N GLU A 123 9.34 -16.21 5.54
CA GLU A 123 10.15 -15.11 6.06
C GLU A 123 10.74 -15.50 7.43
N THR A 124 12.05 -15.34 7.56
CA THR A 124 12.79 -15.73 8.76
C THR A 124 12.72 -14.71 9.87
N GLU A 125 12.39 -13.46 9.54
CA GLU A 125 12.33 -12.34 10.47
C GLU A 125 10.98 -11.63 10.38
N PRO A 126 10.45 -11.14 11.52
CA PRO A 126 9.23 -10.33 11.52
C PRO A 126 9.41 -9.03 10.70
N ARG A 127 8.40 -8.65 9.95
CA ARG A 127 8.43 -7.40 9.18
C ARG A 127 8.47 -6.13 10.03
N GLY A 128 8.03 -6.20 11.29
CA GLY A 128 7.97 -5.07 12.18
C GLY A 128 7.08 -3.95 11.64
N VAL A 129 7.62 -2.74 11.52
CA VAL A 129 6.93 -1.58 10.93
C VAL A 129 6.74 -1.75 9.41
N TYR A 130 7.67 -2.44 8.76
CA TYR A 130 7.62 -2.65 7.31
C TYR A 130 6.34 -3.39 6.88
N CYS A 131 5.69 -2.89 5.83
CA CYS A 131 4.39 -3.37 5.35
C CYS A 131 3.19 -3.13 6.29
N GLY A 132 3.39 -2.41 7.39
CA GLY A 132 2.34 -1.94 8.27
C GLY A 132 1.63 -0.69 7.73
N ALA A 133 1.06 0.09 8.64
CA ALA A 133 0.40 1.35 8.31
C ALA A 133 0.97 2.50 9.16
N ILE A 134 1.19 3.65 8.54
CA ILE A 134 1.72 4.85 9.20
C ILE A 134 0.95 6.08 8.77
N GLY A 135 0.59 6.93 9.71
CA GLY A 135 -0.15 8.16 9.43
C GLY A 135 -0.77 8.77 10.66
N TRP A 136 -1.94 9.34 10.51
CA TRP A 136 -2.63 10.05 11.58
C TRP A 136 -4.14 9.86 11.52
N VAL A 137 -4.80 10.00 12.66
CA VAL A 137 -6.25 10.01 12.82
C VAL A 137 -6.62 11.18 13.73
N ASP A 138 -7.57 12.01 13.29
CA ASP A 138 -8.22 13.06 14.10
C ASP A 138 -9.64 12.59 14.42
N ALA A 139 -9.82 12.09 15.64
CA ALA A 139 -11.09 11.54 16.09
C ALA A 139 -12.19 12.63 16.22
N ASP A 140 -11.82 13.86 16.62
CA ASP A 140 -12.76 14.95 16.79
C ASP A 140 -13.31 15.45 15.45
N ARG A 141 -12.44 15.53 14.44
CA ARG A 141 -12.83 15.92 13.09
C ARG A 141 -13.32 14.76 12.23
N ARG A 142 -13.16 13.54 12.72
CA ARG A 142 -13.52 12.31 12.00
C ARG A 142 -12.82 12.20 10.65
N VAL A 143 -11.53 12.48 10.61
CA VAL A 143 -10.69 12.38 9.41
C VAL A 143 -9.39 11.67 9.74
N GLY A 144 -8.75 11.12 8.73
CA GLY A 144 -7.42 10.53 8.87
C GLY A 144 -6.86 10.02 7.56
N ASP A 145 -5.57 9.77 7.57
CA ASP A 145 -4.84 9.28 6.42
C ASP A 145 -3.70 8.36 6.88
N LEU A 146 -3.71 7.12 6.39
CA LEU A 146 -2.71 6.10 6.67
C LEU A 146 -2.08 5.64 5.35
N ASN A 147 -0.77 5.66 5.30
CA ASN A 147 -0.01 5.10 4.20
C ASN A 147 0.49 3.70 4.54
N VAL A 148 0.73 2.88 3.53
CA VAL A 148 1.46 1.61 3.68
C VAL A 148 2.88 1.93 4.14
N ALA A 149 3.38 1.29 5.19
CA ALA A 149 4.72 1.55 5.72
C ALA A 149 5.81 0.86 4.86
N ILE A 150 5.93 1.32 3.62
CA ILE A 150 7.02 1.05 2.69
C ILE A 150 7.89 2.29 2.53
N ARG A 151 9.13 2.16 2.06
CA ARG A 151 10.09 3.27 1.98
C ARG A 151 10.18 4.04 3.31
N THR A 152 10.14 3.30 4.40
CA THR A 152 10.04 3.80 5.77
C THR A 152 11.22 3.28 6.58
N PHE A 153 11.89 4.19 7.26
CA PHE A 153 12.89 3.85 8.28
C PHE A 153 12.26 3.91 9.66
N TRP A 154 12.72 3.05 10.55
CA TRP A 154 12.38 3.14 11.97
C TRP A 154 13.61 2.83 12.82
N ILE A 155 13.62 3.31 14.04
CA ILE A 155 14.68 3.07 15.01
C ILE A 155 14.12 2.15 16.09
N GLU A 156 14.82 1.08 16.34
CA GLU A 156 14.52 0.10 17.40
C GLU A 156 15.85 -0.28 18.08
N GLU A 157 15.93 -0.18 19.39
CA GLU A 157 17.13 -0.50 20.18
C GLU A 157 18.43 0.14 19.65
N ASP A 158 18.34 1.42 19.25
CA ASP A 158 19.45 2.22 18.65
C ASP A 158 19.90 1.76 17.25
N GLU A 159 19.18 0.84 16.61
CA GLU A 159 19.43 0.43 15.24
C GLU A 159 18.46 1.10 14.26
N LEU A 160 18.99 1.55 13.12
CA LEU A 160 18.18 2.08 12.03
C LEU A 160 17.76 0.93 11.11
N ASN A 161 16.48 0.64 11.11
CA ASN A 161 15.88 -0.42 10.34
C ASN A 161 15.23 0.12 9.05
N PHE A 162 15.23 -0.71 8.01
CA PHE A 162 14.59 -0.42 6.73
C PHE A 162 14.19 -1.72 6.04
N GLY A 163 12.91 -1.85 5.67
CA GLY A 163 12.39 -2.98 4.91
C GLY A 163 12.17 -2.65 3.44
N THR A 164 12.51 -3.60 2.56
CA THR A 164 12.27 -3.52 1.11
C THR A 164 11.95 -4.90 0.55
N GLY A 165 11.25 -4.94 -0.58
CA GLY A 165 10.86 -6.20 -1.23
C GLY A 165 10.17 -5.99 -2.57
N GLY A 166 9.85 -7.07 -3.24
CA GLY A 166 9.15 -7.14 -4.51
C GLY A 166 7.79 -7.84 -4.41
N GLY A 167 6.99 -7.76 -5.47
CA GLY A 167 5.74 -8.49 -5.63
C GLY A 167 5.95 -9.70 -6.52
N ILE A 168 5.89 -10.89 -5.95
CA ILE A 168 6.10 -12.15 -6.69
C ILE A 168 4.83 -12.53 -7.44
N THR A 169 4.95 -12.73 -8.75
CA THR A 169 3.89 -13.20 -9.63
C THR A 169 4.33 -14.46 -10.38
N TRP A 170 3.42 -15.05 -11.15
CA TRP A 170 3.73 -16.27 -11.91
C TRP A 170 4.91 -16.10 -12.89
N ASP A 171 5.07 -14.92 -13.46
CA ASP A 171 6.12 -14.60 -14.43
C ASP A 171 7.41 -14.07 -13.77
N SER A 172 7.47 -14.00 -12.45
CA SER A 172 8.63 -13.53 -11.70
C SER A 172 9.79 -14.53 -11.78
N THR A 173 11.01 -14.00 -11.87
CA THR A 173 12.24 -14.79 -11.70
C THR A 173 12.98 -14.33 -10.44
N PRO A 174 13.66 -15.22 -9.70
CA PRO A 174 14.37 -14.85 -8.48
C PRO A 174 15.37 -13.71 -8.71
N GLU A 175 16.11 -13.74 -9.79
CA GLU A 175 17.10 -12.74 -10.14
C GLU A 175 16.47 -11.38 -10.46
N GLY A 176 15.33 -11.40 -11.15
CA GLY A 176 14.57 -10.19 -11.51
C GLY A 176 14.00 -9.50 -10.27
N GLU A 177 13.36 -10.26 -9.38
CA GLU A 177 12.77 -9.73 -8.14
C GLU A 177 13.85 -9.21 -7.17
N TRP A 178 14.99 -9.91 -7.10
CA TRP A 178 16.12 -9.45 -6.30
C TRP A 178 16.68 -8.13 -6.82
N ALA A 179 16.93 -8.02 -8.13
CA ALA A 179 17.41 -6.79 -8.76
C ALA A 179 16.44 -5.61 -8.56
N GLU A 180 15.13 -5.86 -8.62
CA GLU A 180 14.10 -4.85 -8.34
C GLU A 180 14.14 -4.41 -6.88
N THR A 181 14.29 -5.34 -5.94
CA THR A 181 14.41 -5.06 -4.51
C THR A 181 15.62 -4.18 -4.21
N GLU A 182 16.80 -4.51 -4.77
CA GLU A 182 18.00 -3.68 -4.64
C GLU A 182 17.82 -2.28 -5.24
N LEU A 183 17.17 -2.18 -6.39
CA LEU A 183 16.89 -0.89 -7.05
C LEU A 183 16.01 -0.01 -6.18
N LYS A 184 14.96 -0.57 -5.56
CA LYS A 184 14.07 0.14 -4.64
C LYS A 184 14.79 0.65 -3.38
N ALA A 185 15.74 -0.12 -2.86
CA ALA A 185 16.51 0.22 -1.65
C ALA A 185 17.61 1.26 -1.90
N ARG A 186 18.26 1.21 -3.05
CA ARG A 186 19.53 1.91 -3.35
C ARG A 186 19.57 3.37 -2.95
N ASN A 187 18.58 4.16 -3.36
CA ASN A 187 18.59 5.60 -3.10
C ASN A 187 18.31 5.91 -1.62
N LEU A 188 17.45 5.14 -0.99
CA LEU A 188 17.09 5.31 0.42
C LEU A 188 18.26 4.94 1.33
N LEU A 189 18.93 3.83 1.07
CA LEU A 189 20.13 3.42 1.82
C LEU A 189 21.27 4.43 1.65
N ARG A 190 21.47 4.98 0.43
CA ARG A 190 22.46 6.04 0.22
C ARG A 190 22.15 7.29 1.03
N LEU A 191 20.88 7.69 1.15
CA LEU A 191 20.49 8.83 1.98
C LEU A 191 20.72 8.56 3.47
N ALA A 192 20.42 7.35 3.93
CA ALA A 192 20.62 6.95 5.32
C ALA A 192 22.09 6.85 5.71
N SER A 193 22.96 6.42 4.78
CA SER A 193 24.42 6.30 5.02
C SER A 193 25.13 7.65 5.07
N GLY A 194 24.44 8.76 4.76
CA GLY A 194 25.06 10.09 4.66
C GLY A 194 26.01 10.23 3.46
N PRO A 195 26.57 11.42 3.22
CA PRO A 195 27.68 11.55 2.28
C PRO A 195 28.84 10.72 2.83
N ALA A 196 29.42 9.86 2.00
CA ALA A 196 30.66 9.18 2.35
C ALA A 196 31.62 10.25 2.89
N LEU A 197 32.06 10.09 4.13
CA LEU A 197 33.12 10.94 4.68
C LEU A 197 34.32 10.80 3.74
N ALA A 198 34.58 11.85 2.98
CA ALA A 198 35.70 11.92 2.04
C ALA A 198 37.04 11.99 2.81
#